data_89c03578f7fd8ab0776f075a12d611fa
#
_entry.id   89c03578f7fd8ab0776f075a12d611fa
#
_cell.length_a   1.000
_cell.length_b   1.000
_cell.length_c   1.000
_cell.angle_alpha   90.00
_cell.angle_beta   90.00
_cell.angle_gamma   90.00
#
_symmetry.space_group_name_H-M   'P 1'
#
loop_
_entity.id
_entity.type
_entity.pdbx_description
1 polymer ?
#
loop_
_entity_poly.entity_id
_entity_poly.type
_entity_poly.pdbx_seq_one_letter_code
_entity_poly.pdbx_strand_id
1 'polypeptide(L)'
;MSGVVYTLELQDACWYVGWTKDPATRIASHFLGAGSRWTLLHRPVAVTSVTIGDELMENLTTIALMCKHGWENVRGGNYCAVNMLAPPACIRTAMHYASPSDELVVGTATVKIHQNPGAGATEWRAYIRGPKASLECSKKGMKTIYAPSKQALIHKVSTWEANGD
;
A
#
# COMPACT_ATOMS: atom_id res chain seq x y z
N MET A 1 5.05 27.21 -11.95
CA MET A 1 5.89 26.95 -13.15
C MET A 1 5.86 25.46 -13.39
N SER A 2 5.44 25.04 -14.58
CA SER A 2 5.34 23.63 -14.93
C SER A 2 6.73 23.06 -15.24
N GLY A 3 7.02 21.93 -14.67
CA GLY A 3 8.15 21.07 -15.00
C GLY A 3 7.65 19.75 -15.55
N VAL A 4 8.45 18.71 -15.46
CA VAL A 4 8.07 17.36 -15.82
C VAL A 4 8.34 16.40 -14.67
N VAL A 5 7.44 15.45 -14.49
CA VAL A 5 7.61 14.27 -13.66
C VAL A 5 8.09 13.14 -14.55
N TYR A 6 9.17 12.49 -14.18
CA TYR A 6 9.73 11.35 -14.91
C TYR A 6 9.83 10.13 -13.99
N THR A 7 9.72 8.97 -14.61
CA THR A 7 9.85 7.67 -13.93
C THR A 7 10.99 6.89 -14.57
N LEU A 8 11.86 6.37 -13.73
CA LEU A 8 12.97 5.50 -14.13
C LEU A 8 12.72 4.10 -13.60
N GLU A 9 12.83 3.12 -14.48
CA GLU A 9 13.06 1.73 -14.11
C GLU A 9 14.54 1.56 -13.77
N LEU A 10 14.82 0.91 -12.65
CA LEU A 10 16.17 0.68 -12.16
C LEU A 10 16.45 -0.82 -12.11
N GLN A 11 17.71 -1.19 -11.89
CA GLN A 11 18.10 -2.56 -11.57
C GLN A 11 17.36 -3.07 -10.32
N ASP A 12 17.35 -4.39 -10.12
CA ASP A 12 16.78 -5.08 -8.95
C ASP A 12 15.27 -4.83 -8.77
N ALA A 13 14.54 -4.64 -9.89
CA ALA A 13 13.12 -4.28 -9.89
C ALA A 13 12.79 -3.02 -9.08
N CYS A 14 13.76 -2.11 -8.95
CA CYS A 14 13.61 -0.84 -8.25
C CYS A 14 13.11 0.26 -9.20
N TRP A 15 12.58 1.33 -8.61
CA TRP A 15 11.98 2.45 -9.33
C TRP A 15 12.35 3.78 -8.70
N TYR A 16 12.44 4.81 -9.54
CA TYR A 16 12.64 6.17 -9.11
C TYR A 16 11.70 7.13 -9.83
N VAL A 17 11.09 8.03 -9.08
CA VAL A 17 10.30 9.14 -9.61
C VAL A 17 11.02 10.43 -9.29
N GLY A 18 11.07 11.35 -10.23
CA GLY A 18 11.66 12.67 -10.02
C GLY A 18 10.89 13.75 -10.77
N TRP A 19 10.96 14.97 -10.25
CA TRP A 19 10.48 16.17 -10.91
C TRP A 19 11.64 17.09 -11.27
N THR A 20 11.53 17.78 -12.41
CA THR A 20 12.54 18.73 -12.84
C THR A 20 11.98 19.71 -13.88
N LYS A 21 12.62 20.88 -13.99
CA LYS A 21 12.41 21.85 -15.09
C LYS A 21 13.33 21.59 -16.29
N ASP A 22 14.42 20.87 -16.07
CA ASP A 22 15.37 20.47 -17.11
C ASP A 22 15.48 18.94 -17.16
N PRO A 23 14.57 18.28 -17.90
CA PRO A 23 14.55 16.83 -17.97
C PRO A 23 15.77 16.23 -18.63
N ALA A 24 16.34 16.88 -19.63
CA ALA A 24 17.50 16.35 -20.35
C ALA A 24 18.71 16.21 -19.42
N THR A 25 19.09 17.27 -18.75
CA THR A 25 20.20 17.27 -17.81
C THR A 25 19.95 16.39 -16.61
N ARG A 26 18.73 16.46 -16.03
CA ARG A 26 18.41 15.73 -14.80
C ARG A 26 18.35 14.23 -15.01
N ILE A 27 17.70 13.77 -16.07
CA ILE A 27 17.62 12.34 -16.40
C ILE A 27 19.02 11.81 -16.74
N ALA A 28 19.78 12.51 -17.58
CA ALA A 28 21.15 12.13 -17.90
C ALA A 28 22.02 11.97 -16.65
N SER A 29 21.87 12.86 -15.67
CA SER A 29 22.64 12.79 -14.42
C SER A 29 22.43 11.47 -13.66
N HIS A 30 21.22 10.91 -13.70
CA HIS A 30 20.94 9.61 -13.07
C HIS A 30 21.70 8.47 -13.76
N PHE A 31 21.70 8.45 -15.10
CA PHE A 31 22.42 7.43 -15.88
C PHE A 31 23.95 7.55 -15.74
N LEU A 32 24.45 8.77 -15.58
CA LEU A 32 25.89 9.05 -15.38
C LEU A 32 26.36 8.81 -13.94
N GLY A 33 25.45 8.48 -13.01
CA GLY A 33 25.79 8.24 -11.63
C GLY A 33 25.95 9.50 -10.78
N ALA A 34 25.42 10.64 -11.25
CA ALA A 34 25.38 11.91 -10.52
C ALA A 34 23.95 12.25 -10.03
N GLY A 35 23.06 11.26 -10.01
CA GLY A 35 21.67 11.40 -9.62
C GLY A 35 21.43 11.30 -8.11
N SER A 36 20.34 10.67 -7.73
CA SER A 36 20.02 10.41 -6.32
C SER A 36 20.84 9.23 -5.77
N ARG A 37 20.95 9.15 -4.45
CA ARG A 37 21.60 8.02 -3.79
C ARG A 37 20.93 6.68 -4.12
N TRP A 38 19.64 6.67 -4.32
CA TRP A 38 18.88 5.49 -4.73
C TRP A 38 19.26 5.01 -6.13
N THR A 39 19.39 5.94 -7.09
CA THR A 39 19.81 5.62 -8.47
C THR A 39 21.30 5.33 -8.62
N LEU A 40 22.09 5.63 -7.59
CA LEU A 40 23.49 5.16 -7.50
C LEU A 40 23.57 3.69 -7.08
N LEU A 41 22.72 3.28 -6.14
CA LEU A 41 22.66 1.89 -5.66
C LEU A 41 22.02 0.97 -6.69
N HIS A 42 20.95 1.42 -7.32
CA HIS A 42 20.20 0.69 -8.34
C HIS A 42 20.30 1.48 -9.64
N ARG A 43 21.14 1.04 -10.56
CA ARG A 43 21.42 1.78 -11.81
C ARG A 43 20.16 1.90 -12.67
N PRO A 44 19.90 3.08 -13.28
CA PRO A 44 18.81 3.23 -14.24
C PRO A 44 18.94 2.29 -15.42
N VAL A 45 17.85 1.66 -15.78
CA VAL A 45 17.72 0.77 -16.94
C VAL A 45 17.00 1.48 -18.07
N ALA A 46 15.89 2.14 -17.75
CA ALA A 46 15.06 2.82 -18.74
C ALA A 46 14.32 4.03 -18.16
N VAL A 47 13.98 4.97 -19.02
CA VAL A 47 12.98 6.01 -18.75
C VAL A 47 11.62 5.46 -19.19
N THR A 48 10.71 5.24 -18.25
CA THR A 48 9.42 4.62 -18.56
C THR A 48 8.29 5.62 -18.77
N SER A 49 8.42 6.82 -18.20
CA SER A 49 7.45 7.90 -18.44
C SER A 49 8.08 9.28 -18.23
N VAL A 50 7.58 10.26 -18.99
CA VAL A 50 7.85 11.70 -18.79
C VAL A 50 6.55 12.43 -19.04
N THR A 51 6.03 13.15 -18.05
CA THR A 51 4.73 13.81 -18.11
C THR A 51 4.83 15.22 -17.53
N ILE A 52 4.16 16.19 -18.11
CA ILE A 52 4.07 17.55 -17.55
C ILE A 52 3.45 17.45 -16.15
N GLY A 53 4.09 18.07 -15.17
CA GLY A 53 3.62 18.03 -13.79
C GLY A 53 4.46 18.90 -12.85
N ASP A 54 4.13 18.80 -11.58
CA ASP A 54 4.76 19.52 -10.48
C ASP A 54 5.22 18.55 -9.36
N GLU A 55 5.72 19.10 -8.28
CA GLU A 55 6.16 18.32 -7.10
C GLU A 55 5.02 17.52 -6.45
N LEU A 56 3.78 18.01 -6.53
CA LEU A 56 2.62 17.24 -6.03
C LEU A 56 2.41 15.98 -6.88
N MET A 57 2.47 16.13 -8.20
CA MET A 57 2.36 15.01 -9.14
C MET A 57 3.51 14.00 -8.94
N GLU A 58 4.74 14.46 -8.67
CA GLU A 58 5.86 13.60 -8.33
C GLU A 58 5.55 12.73 -7.11
N ASN A 59 5.05 13.34 -6.02
CA ASN A 59 4.68 12.61 -4.81
C ASN A 59 3.55 11.60 -5.05
N LEU A 60 2.50 11.99 -5.78
CA LEU A 60 1.38 11.11 -6.11
C LEU A 60 1.82 9.92 -6.99
N THR A 61 2.67 10.18 -7.98
CA THR A 61 3.25 9.13 -8.84
C THR A 61 4.12 8.18 -8.03
N THR A 62 4.94 8.71 -7.11
CA THR A 62 5.77 7.90 -6.21
C THR A 62 4.91 6.97 -5.36
N ILE A 63 3.85 7.48 -4.74
CA ILE A 63 2.92 6.69 -3.92
C ILE A 63 2.22 5.61 -4.77
N ALA A 64 1.76 5.96 -5.97
CA ALA A 64 1.12 5.02 -6.88
C ALA A 64 2.05 3.86 -7.27
N LEU A 65 3.32 4.15 -7.57
CA LEU A 65 4.32 3.13 -7.87
C LEU A 65 4.68 2.30 -6.63
N MET A 66 4.73 2.88 -5.44
CA MET A 66 4.93 2.16 -4.19
C MET A 66 3.80 1.16 -3.91
N CYS A 67 2.55 1.53 -4.22
CA CYS A 67 1.41 0.61 -4.13
C CYS A 67 1.50 -0.54 -5.14
N LYS A 68 2.06 -0.28 -6.32
CA LYS A 68 2.15 -1.24 -7.43
C LYS A 68 3.34 -2.19 -7.30
N HIS A 69 4.51 -1.67 -6.93
CA HIS A 69 5.79 -2.39 -6.97
C HIS A 69 6.39 -2.68 -5.58
N GLY A 70 5.68 -2.30 -4.51
CA GLY A 70 6.20 -2.35 -3.15
C GLY A 70 6.94 -1.07 -2.76
N TRP A 71 6.68 -0.57 -1.57
CA TRP A 71 7.29 0.67 -1.06
C TRP A 71 8.81 0.53 -0.83
N GLU A 72 9.29 -0.69 -0.62
CA GLU A 72 10.70 -1.01 -0.47
C GLU A 72 11.49 -0.68 -1.74
N ASN A 73 10.86 -0.87 -2.91
CA ASN A 73 11.48 -0.82 -4.22
C ASN A 73 11.37 0.55 -4.91
N VAL A 74 10.66 1.50 -4.32
CA VAL A 74 10.37 2.80 -4.96
C VAL A 74 10.87 3.97 -4.14
N ARG A 75 11.52 4.94 -4.79
CA ARG A 75 11.91 6.23 -4.19
C ARG A 75 11.53 7.38 -5.10
N GLY A 76 11.30 8.56 -4.50
CA GLY A 76 10.96 9.79 -5.20
C GLY A 76 10.26 10.80 -4.31
N GLY A 77 10.16 12.03 -4.76
CA GLY A 77 9.48 13.10 -4.02
C GLY A 77 9.94 13.21 -2.57
N ASN A 78 8.99 13.20 -1.66
CA ASN A 78 9.24 13.24 -0.21
C ASN A 78 9.80 11.91 0.36
N TYR A 79 9.92 10.86 -0.45
CA TYR A 79 10.28 9.50 -0.03
C TYR A 79 11.66 9.10 -0.58
N CYS A 80 12.67 9.93 -0.33
CA CYS A 80 14.03 9.75 -0.85
C CYS A 80 15.00 9.01 0.08
N ALA A 81 14.59 8.69 1.31
CA ALA A 81 15.43 7.94 2.24
C ALA A 81 15.76 6.55 1.67
N VAL A 82 17.05 6.24 1.54
CA VAL A 82 17.51 4.95 1.01
C VAL A 82 16.97 3.81 1.88
N ASN A 83 17.15 3.94 3.19
CA ASN A 83 16.66 2.96 4.16
C ASN A 83 15.36 3.48 4.79
N MET A 84 14.22 3.12 4.22
CA MET A 84 12.93 3.29 4.87
C MET A 84 12.65 2.07 5.75
N LEU A 85 12.39 2.31 7.04
CA LEU A 85 12.14 1.23 8.02
C LEU A 85 10.67 0.77 8.04
N ALA A 86 9.78 1.55 7.44
CA ALA A 86 8.36 1.27 7.39
C ALA A 86 7.72 1.97 6.19
N PRO A 87 6.60 1.46 5.66
CA PRO A 87 5.87 2.13 4.59
C PRO A 87 5.36 3.50 5.04
N PRO A 88 5.31 4.49 4.14
CA PRO A 88 4.66 5.77 4.39
C PRO A 88 3.25 5.62 4.96
N ALA A 89 2.82 6.55 5.81
CA ALA A 89 1.51 6.47 6.45
C ALA A 89 0.34 6.37 5.45
N CYS A 90 0.43 7.09 4.34
CA CYS A 90 -0.57 7.04 3.26
C CYS A 90 -0.65 5.64 2.63
N ILE A 91 0.48 4.95 2.46
CA ILE A 91 0.50 3.59 1.92
C ILE A 91 0.00 2.59 2.96
N ARG A 92 0.37 2.72 4.22
CA ARG A 92 -0.19 1.86 5.29
C ARG A 92 -1.70 1.92 5.32
N THR A 93 -2.25 3.11 5.17
CA THR A 93 -3.71 3.30 5.09
C THR A 93 -4.27 2.66 3.80
N ALA A 94 -3.65 2.91 2.65
CA ALA A 94 -4.08 2.32 1.38
C ALA A 94 -3.96 0.79 1.37
N MET A 95 -2.87 0.23 1.88
CA MET A 95 -2.70 -1.23 2.03
C MET A 95 -3.72 -1.83 2.99
N HIS A 96 -4.11 -1.09 4.02
CA HIS A 96 -5.16 -1.51 4.93
C HIS A 96 -6.54 -1.61 4.24
N TYR A 97 -6.81 -0.72 3.25
CA TYR A 97 -8.04 -0.74 2.46
C TYR A 97 -7.94 -1.57 1.18
N ALA A 98 -6.72 -1.76 0.65
CA ALA A 98 -6.47 -2.51 -0.59
C ALA A 98 -6.00 -3.95 -0.37
N SER A 99 -5.77 -4.39 0.85
CA SER A 99 -5.70 -5.83 1.13
C SER A 99 -6.96 -6.46 0.57
N PRO A 100 -6.86 -7.49 -0.29
CA PRO A 100 -8.04 -8.20 -0.73
C PRO A 100 -8.78 -8.62 0.52
N SER A 101 -9.87 -7.90 0.80
CA SER A 101 -10.80 -8.34 1.83
C SER A 101 -11.43 -9.58 1.24
N ASP A 102 -11.03 -10.75 1.73
CA ASP A 102 -11.80 -11.94 1.46
C ASP A 102 -13.19 -11.68 2.04
N GLU A 103 -14.12 -11.44 1.16
CA GLU A 103 -15.51 -11.31 1.53
C GLU A 103 -16.10 -12.71 1.53
N LEU A 104 -16.49 -13.18 2.70
CA LEU A 104 -17.12 -14.47 2.91
C LEU A 104 -18.56 -14.26 3.34
N VAL A 105 -19.45 -15.09 2.85
CA VAL A 105 -20.81 -15.19 3.38
C VAL A 105 -20.85 -16.38 4.34
N VAL A 106 -21.15 -16.12 5.61
CA VAL A 106 -21.30 -17.14 6.65
C VAL A 106 -22.72 -17.04 7.19
N GLY A 107 -23.56 -18.03 6.90
CA GLY A 107 -24.96 -17.95 7.22
C GLY A 107 -25.64 -16.76 6.52
N THR A 108 -26.21 -15.87 7.31
CA THR A 108 -26.84 -14.62 6.83
C THR A 108 -25.95 -13.40 6.90
N ALA A 109 -24.70 -13.58 7.37
CA ALA A 109 -23.78 -12.49 7.59
C ALA A 109 -22.75 -12.35 6.44
N THR A 110 -22.49 -11.11 6.06
CA THR A 110 -21.36 -10.75 5.19
C THR A 110 -20.15 -10.44 6.06
N VAL A 111 -19.05 -11.13 5.83
CA VAL A 111 -17.83 -11.07 6.63
C VAL A 111 -16.70 -10.56 5.76
N LYS A 112 -16.11 -9.43 6.13
CA LYS A 112 -14.86 -8.92 5.54
C LYS A 112 -13.69 -9.27 6.44
N ILE A 113 -12.78 -10.09 5.92
CA ILE A 113 -11.59 -10.54 6.64
C ILE A 113 -10.40 -9.68 6.23
N HIS A 114 -9.63 -9.21 7.20
CA HIS A 114 -8.41 -8.44 6.98
C HIS A 114 -7.27 -8.98 7.83
N GLN A 115 -6.09 -9.06 7.25
CA GLN A 115 -4.87 -9.21 8.02
C GLN A 115 -4.48 -7.85 8.60
N ASN A 116 -4.16 -7.79 9.89
CA ASN A 116 -3.70 -6.56 10.51
C ASN A 116 -2.17 -6.42 10.31
N PRO A 117 -1.68 -5.50 9.46
CA PRO A 117 -0.25 -5.37 9.17
C PRO A 117 0.54 -4.60 10.24
N GLY A 118 -0.05 -4.30 11.38
CA GLY A 118 0.57 -3.50 12.42
C GLY A 118 1.07 -4.31 13.60
N ALA A 119 2.26 -3.98 14.07
CA ALA A 119 2.85 -4.43 15.33
C ALA A 119 3.06 -5.95 15.48
N GLY A 120 3.98 -6.47 14.70
CA GLY A 120 4.59 -7.79 15.00
C GLY A 120 3.71 -8.97 14.80
N ALA A 121 2.77 -8.88 13.83
CA ALA A 121 2.11 -9.88 13.65
C ALA A 121 1.24 -10.60 12.83
N THR A 122 0.57 -11.32 13.34
CA THR A 122 -0.24 -12.47 12.96
C THR A 122 -1.68 -12.29 13.47
N GLU A 123 -2.15 -11.06 13.58
CA GLU A 123 -3.51 -10.84 14.00
C GLU A 123 -4.42 -10.63 12.79
N TRP A 124 -5.41 -11.49 12.66
CA TRP A 124 -6.48 -11.39 11.69
C TRP A 124 -7.74 -10.85 12.34
N ARG A 125 -8.48 -10.02 11.63
CA ARG A 125 -9.76 -9.48 12.08
C ARG A 125 -10.85 -9.63 11.03
N ALA A 126 -12.05 -9.89 11.50
CA ALA A 126 -13.26 -9.94 10.70
C ALA A 126 -14.21 -8.82 11.09
N TYR A 127 -14.73 -8.14 10.10
CA TYR A 127 -15.85 -7.23 10.23
C TYR A 127 -17.10 -7.92 9.71
N ILE A 128 -18.09 -8.11 10.58
CA ILE A 128 -19.28 -8.88 10.30
C ILE A 128 -20.46 -7.93 10.22
N ARG A 129 -21.21 -8.01 9.13
CA ARG A 129 -22.48 -7.32 8.94
C ARG A 129 -23.59 -8.35 8.71
N GLY A 130 -24.70 -8.20 9.40
CA GLY A 130 -25.85 -9.09 9.28
C GLY A 130 -26.87 -8.83 10.37
N PRO A 131 -28.02 -9.51 10.33
CA PRO A 131 -29.07 -9.31 11.31
C PRO A 131 -28.61 -9.49 12.76
N LYS A 132 -27.85 -10.56 13.03
CA LYS A 132 -27.29 -10.85 14.36
C LYS A 132 -26.28 -9.78 14.82
N ALA A 133 -25.37 -9.34 13.96
CA ALA A 133 -24.41 -8.28 14.27
C ALA A 133 -25.12 -6.95 14.60
N SER A 134 -26.24 -6.67 13.93
CA SER A 134 -27.06 -5.48 14.19
C SER A 134 -27.74 -5.52 15.55
N LEU A 135 -28.10 -6.70 16.03
CA LEU A 135 -28.70 -6.89 17.35
C LEU A 135 -27.69 -6.76 18.49
N GLU A 136 -26.47 -7.32 18.30
CA GLU A 136 -25.44 -7.32 19.34
C GLU A 136 -24.64 -5.99 19.43
N CYS A 137 -24.55 -5.22 18.35
CA CYS A 137 -23.76 -4.00 18.27
C CYS A 137 -24.61 -2.74 18.09
N SER A 138 -24.95 -2.10 19.20
CA SER A 138 -25.84 -0.94 19.24
C SER A 138 -25.41 0.34 18.54
N LYS A 139 -24.13 0.46 18.10
CA LYS A 139 -23.63 1.72 17.55
C LYS A 139 -23.39 1.75 16.03
N LYS A 140 -23.18 0.62 15.34
CA LYS A 140 -22.91 0.58 13.89
C LYS A 140 -23.43 -0.68 13.17
N GLY A 141 -24.14 -1.59 13.85
CA GLY A 141 -24.60 -2.86 13.24
C GLY A 141 -23.47 -3.74 12.70
N MET A 142 -22.30 -3.67 13.34
CA MET A 142 -21.10 -4.37 12.87
C MET A 142 -20.36 -4.97 14.06
N LYS A 143 -20.10 -6.28 14.01
CA LYS A 143 -19.29 -7.02 14.98
C LYS A 143 -17.85 -7.16 14.47
N THR A 144 -16.87 -7.02 15.36
CA THR A 144 -15.46 -7.28 15.04
C THR A 144 -14.95 -8.46 15.85
N ILE A 145 -14.34 -9.44 15.19
CA ILE A 145 -13.73 -10.62 15.81
C ILE A 145 -12.25 -10.67 15.44
N TYR A 146 -11.39 -11.09 16.37
CA TYR A 146 -9.94 -11.21 16.20
C TYR A 146 -9.48 -12.65 16.38
N ALA A 147 -8.46 -13.04 15.62
CA ALA A 147 -7.78 -14.35 15.74
C ALA A 147 -6.34 -14.32 15.28
N PRO A 148 -5.49 -15.24 15.76
CA PRO A 148 -4.07 -15.30 15.41
C PRO A 148 -3.81 -15.81 13.99
N SER A 149 -4.78 -16.42 13.33
CA SER A 149 -4.67 -16.86 11.94
C SER A 149 -6.01 -16.71 11.20
N LYS A 150 -5.94 -16.66 9.85
CA LYS A 150 -7.13 -16.60 8.99
C LYS A 150 -8.08 -17.77 9.25
N GLN A 151 -7.53 -18.96 9.44
CA GLN A 151 -8.30 -20.18 9.65
C GLN A 151 -8.99 -20.18 11.03
N ALA A 152 -8.29 -19.75 12.07
CA ALA A 152 -8.87 -19.56 13.40
C ALA A 152 -9.95 -18.46 13.41
N LEU A 153 -9.78 -17.41 12.59
CA LEU A 153 -10.75 -16.36 12.45
C LEU A 153 -12.03 -16.86 11.79
N ILE A 154 -11.92 -17.60 10.68
CA ILE A 154 -13.06 -18.21 9.99
C ILE A 154 -13.83 -19.14 10.93
N HIS A 155 -13.12 -19.98 11.70
CA HIS A 155 -13.74 -20.85 12.67
C HIS A 155 -14.51 -20.08 13.75
N LYS A 156 -13.91 -19.02 14.32
CA LYS A 156 -14.59 -18.16 15.31
C LYS A 156 -15.83 -17.49 14.75
N VAL A 157 -15.78 -17.00 13.52
CA VAL A 157 -16.93 -16.36 12.86
C VAL A 157 -18.04 -17.38 12.63
N SER A 158 -17.72 -18.57 12.12
CA SER A 158 -18.70 -19.64 11.89
C SER A 158 -19.36 -20.09 13.18
N THR A 159 -18.57 -20.24 14.25
CA THR A 159 -19.10 -20.61 15.57
C THR A 159 -19.99 -19.51 16.16
N TRP A 160 -19.61 -18.25 16.00
CA TRP A 160 -20.42 -17.12 16.45
C TRP A 160 -21.75 -17.02 15.70
N GLU A 161 -21.75 -17.23 14.38
CA GLU A 161 -22.98 -17.19 13.57
C GLU A 161 -23.90 -18.39 13.90
N ALA A 162 -23.31 -19.56 14.14
CA ALA A 162 -24.08 -20.79 14.47
C ALA A 162 -24.73 -20.78 15.87
N ASN A 163 -24.11 -20.09 16.85
CA ASN A 163 -24.58 -20.02 18.22
C ASN A 163 -25.67 -18.93 18.43
N GLY A 164 -26.41 -18.64 17.42
CA GLY A 164 -27.46 -17.63 17.38
C GLY A 164 -28.84 -18.11 17.76
N ASP A 165 -29.00 -18.51 19.01
CA ASP A 165 -30.34 -18.65 19.66
C ASP A 165 -30.43 -17.72 20.87
#